data_7264e331d2585e0a31bf04ae1ae95352
#
_entry.id   7264e331d2585e0a31bf04ae1ae95352
#
_cell.length_a   1.000
_cell.length_b   1.000
_cell.length_c   1.000
_cell.angle_alpha   90.00
_cell.angle_beta   90.00
_cell.angle_gamma   90.00
#
_symmetry.space_group_name_H-M   'P 1'
#
loop_
_entity.id
_entity.type
_entity.pdbx_description
1 polymer ?
#
loop_
_entity_poly.entity_id
_entity_poly.type
_entity_poly.pdbx_seq_one_letter_code
_entity_poly.pdbx_strand_id
1 'polypeptide(L)'
;MANHKIAIIQFYPEPNEIESNHIRAVTFIREAAASGAQLAVLPEYHLADFVPSHDPAIRQQCANWKKYLDAYCALAKECNICVVPGSFAELHDDSTIVNATYFIDNNGVICGRYEKKNLWHPERPYVKGSKNDTRHTAFDTPLGKVGMVICWDLAFPEAFRELIIQGAKMIIVPAYWKYTDASEIGMKRNPKSEGVFLDAAVVSRAFENTCAVVFCNVAGPEKEGFAGLSQVALPFVGCIERFENSEEGMKIVDVDMNILEEAEGAYKIREDIATSDWHYGYNR
;
A
#
# COMPACT_ATOMS: atom_id res chain seq x y z
N MET A 1 5.72 14.36 18.30
CA MET A 1 6.14 13.96 16.94
C MET A 1 5.51 14.91 15.93
N ALA A 2 5.97 14.87 14.67
CA ALA A 2 5.46 15.78 13.66
C ALA A 2 4.10 15.31 13.12
N ASN A 3 3.29 16.24 12.63
CA ASN A 3 2.15 15.94 11.78
C ASN A 3 2.65 15.72 10.36
N HIS A 4 2.12 14.72 9.68
CA HIS A 4 2.44 14.45 8.29
C HIS A 4 1.24 14.68 7.40
N LYS A 5 1.45 15.41 6.29
CA LYS A 5 0.47 15.56 5.23
C LYS A 5 0.68 14.47 4.18
N ILE A 6 -0.30 13.59 4.03
CA ILE A 6 -0.24 12.43 3.13
C ILE A 6 -1.31 12.57 2.05
N ALA A 7 -0.91 12.43 0.79
CA ALA A 7 -1.84 12.30 -0.33
C ALA A 7 -2.13 10.82 -0.57
N ILE A 8 -3.38 10.40 -0.42
CA ILE A 8 -3.88 9.12 -0.91
C ILE A 8 -4.51 9.35 -2.28
N ILE A 9 -3.97 8.69 -3.30
CA ILE A 9 -4.37 8.84 -4.69
C ILE A 9 -5.11 7.57 -5.12
N GLN A 10 -6.43 7.62 -5.07
CA GLN A 10 -7.30 6.56 -5.57
C GLN A 10 -7.32 6.63 -7.09
N PHE A 11 -6.46 5.86 -7.73
CA PHE A 11 -6.12 5.95 -9.14
C PHE A 11 -6.75 4.82 -9.95
N TYR A 12 -7.26 5.14 -11.16
CA TYR A 12 -7.78 4.15 -12.10
C TYR A 12 -6.70 3.82 -13.15
N PRO A 13 -6.05 2.65 -13.08
CA PRO A 13 -5.16 2.22 -14.13
C PRO A 13 -5.99 1.76 -15.35
N GLU A 14 -6.00 2.56 -16.40
CA GLU A 14 -6.64 2.15 -17.66
C GLU A 14 -5.91 0.93 -18.23
N PRO A 15 -6.64 -0.16 -18.55
CA PRO A 15 -6.03 -1.40 -19.01
C PRO A 15 -5.12 -1.20 -20.22
N ASN A 16 -3.87 -1.68 -20.12
CA ASN A 16 -2.85 -1.61 -21.17
C ASN A 16 -2.36 -0.20 -21.57
N GLU A 17 -2.82 0.88 -20.91
CA GLU A 17 -2.47 2.26 -21.23
C GLU A 17 -1.33 2.80 -20.35
N ILE A 18 -0.19 2.09 -20.30
CA ILE A 18 0.90 2.33 -19.34
C ILE A 18 1.45 3.74 -19.39
N GLU A 19 1.77 4.26 -20.58
CA GLU A 19 2.32 5.61 -20.70
C GLU A 19 1.29 6.67 -20.27
N SER A 20 0.01 6.49 -20.62
CA SER A 20 -1.08 7.37 -20.18
C SER A 20 -1.24 7.30 -18.67
N ASN A 21 -1.27 6.10 -18.09
CA ASN A 21 -1.36 5.90 -16.65
C ASN A 21 -0.16 6.54 -15.93
N HIS A 22 1.06 6.37 -16.45
CA HIS A 22 2.24 7.01 -15.88
C HIS A 22 2.13 8.54 -15.90
N ILE A 23 1.74 9.15 -17.02
CA ILE A 23 1.58 10.62 -17.15
C ILE A 23 0.54 11.13 -16.14
N ARG A 24 -0.60 10.45 -16.00
CA ARG A 24 -1.65 10.82 -15.03
C ARG A 24 -1.17 10.68 -13.59
N ALA A 25 -0.46 9.59 -13.27
CA ALA A 25 0.12 9.38 -11.94
C ALA A 25 1.14 10.48 -11.59
N VAL A 26 2.00 10.87 -12.55
CA VAL A 26 2.94 12.01 -12.39
C VAL A 26 2.18 13.31 -12.12
N THR A 27 1.07 13.54 -12.80
CA THR A 27 0.22 14.74 -12.59
C THR A 27 -0.32 14.77 -11.16
N PHE A 28 -0.90 13.68 -10.67
CA PHE A 28 -1.38 13.59 -9.28
C PHE A 28 -0.26 13.81 -8.24
N ILE A 29 0.93 13.26 -8.47
CA ILE A 29 2.06 13.48 -7.53
C ILE A 29 2.48 14.95 -7.51
N ARG A 30 2.51 15.63 -8.66
CA ARG A 30 2.78 17.08 -8.74
C ARG A 30 1.72 17.91 -8.01
N GLU A 31 0.45 17.56 -8.19
CA GLU A 31 -0.67 18.20 -7.48
C GLU A 31 -0.61 17.96 -5.96
N ALA A 32 -0.23 16.75 -5.54
CA ALA A 32 0.00 16.42 -4.13
C ALA A 32 1.09 17.31 -3.53
N ALA A 33 2.23 17.42 -4.20
CA ALA A 33 3.33 18.28 -3.77
C ALA A 33 2.93 19.76 -3.72
N ALA A 34 2.24 20.26 -4.73
CA ALA A 34 1.72 21.62 -4.78
C ALA A 34 0.71 21.91 -3.65
N SER A 35 -0.01 20.89 -3.18
CA SER A 35 -0.93 20.95 -2.03
C SER A 35 -0.23 20.81 -0.68
N GLY A 36 1.10 20.70 -0.67
CA GLY A 36 1.93 20.61 0.54
C GLY A 36 1.97 19.22 1.17
N ALA A 37 1.63 18.16 0.42
CA ALA A 37 1.80 16.79 0.90
C ALA A 37 3.30 16.45 1.02
N GLN A 38 3.65 15.69 2.04
CA GLN A 38 4.99 15.17 2.28
C GLN A 38 5.18 13.76 1.72
N LEU A 39 4.08 13.06 1.47
CA LEU A 39 4.02 11.72 0.88
C LEU A 39 2.85 11.63 -0.09
N ALA A 40 3.08 11.05 -1.25
CA ALA A 40 2.04 10.63 -2.19
C ALA A 40 2.04 9.11 -2.31
N VAL A 41 0.85 8.48 -2.20
CA VAL A 41 0.68 7.03 -2.27
C VAL A 41 -0.28 6.69 -3.39
N LEU A 42 0.15 5.82 -4.31
CA LEU A 42 -0.64 5.25 -5.40
C LEU A 42 -1.02 3.79 -5.09
N PRO A 43 -2.04 3.23 -5.76
CA PRO A 43 -2.49 1.86 -5.52
C PRO A 43 -1.59 0.80 -6.19
N GLU A 44 -1.84 -0.45 -5.86
CA GLU A 44 -1.24 -1.61 -6.51
C GLU A 44 -1.51 -1.63 -8.01
N TYR A 45 -0.54 -2.07 -8.82
CA TYR A 45 -0.64 -2.20 -10.29
C TYR A 45 -1.04 -0.92 -11.04
N HIS A 46 -0.70 0.25 -10.50
CA HIS A 46 -1.14 1.55 -11.02
C HIS A 46 -0.77 1.84 -12.49
N LEU A 47 0.18 1.11 -13.08
CA LEU A 47 0.60 1.33 -14.46
C LEU A 47 -0.22 0.57 -15.50
N ALA A 48 -0.72 -0.63 -15.17
CA ALA A 48 -1.15 -1.56 -16.21
C ALA A 48 -2.42 -2.35 -15.92
N ASP A 49 -3.16 -2.00 -14.84
CA ASP A 49 -4.22 -2.86 -14.36
C ASP A 49 -3.70 -4.22 -13.85
N PHE A 50 -4.59 -5.00 -13.22
CA PHE A 50 -4.26 -6.34 -12.75
C PHE A 50 -4.21 -7.30 -13.94
N VAL A 51 -3.06 -7.46 -14.56
CA VAL A 51 -2.80 -8.66 -15.39
C VAL A 51 -1.34 -9.01 -15.53
N PRO A 52 -0.83 -9.94 -14.79
CA PRO A 52 0.20 -10.79 -15.33
C PRO A 52 -0.47 -11.82 -16.23
N SER A 53 -0.39 -11.67 -17.53
CA SER A 53 -0.79 -12.68 -18.48
C SER A 53 0.43 -13.27 -19.17
N HIS A 54 0.24 -14.39 -19.88
CA HIS A 54 1.26 -14.92 -20.78
C HIS A 54 1.39 -14.07 -22.06
N ASP A 55 0.63 -12.97 -22.18
CA ASP A 55 0.70 -12.07 -23.33
C ASP A 55 2.11 -11.44 -23.42
N PRO A 56 2.80 -11.58 -24.57
CA PRO A 56 4.13 -10.98 -24.75
C PRO A 56 4.18 -9.48 -24.54
N ALA A 57 3.10 -8.74 -24.88
CA ALA A 57 3.04 -7.29 -24.69
C ALA A 57 3.06 -6.94 -23.19
N ILE A 58 2.30 -7.65 -22.38
CA ILE A 58 2.29 -7.47 -20.92
C ILE A 58 3.63 -7.84 -20.31
N ARG A 59 4.25 -8.94 -20.75
CA ARG A 59 5.59 -9.31 -20.29
C ARG A 59 6.64 -8.25 -20.62
N GLN A 60 6.55 -7.63 -21.80
CA GLN A 60 7.45 -6.53 -22.16
C GLN A 60 7.23 -5.30 -21.26
N GLN A 61 6.00 -5.03 -20.88
CA GLN A 61 5.67 -3.98 -19.91
C GLN A 61 6.30 -4.27 -18.55
N CYS A 62 6.16 -5.50 -18.07
CA CYS A 62 6.81 -5.94 -16.82
C CYS A 62 8.34 -5.84 -16.90
N ALA A 63 8.95 -5.98 -18.07
CA ALA A 63 10.39 -5.79 -18.26
C ALA A 63 10.84 -4.33 -18.15
N ASN A 64 9.95 -3.38 -18.42
CA ASN A 64 10.24 -1.94 -18.40
C ASN A 64 10.01 -1.26 -17.03
N TRP A 65 9.67 -2.03 -15.99
CA TRP A 65 9.35 -1.48 -14.68
C TRP A 65 10.36 -0.48 -14.13
N LYS A 66 11.66 -0.77 -14.37
CA LYS A 66 12.76 0.06 -13.88
C LYS A 66 12.76 1.46 -14.49
N LYS A 67 12.38 1.61 -15.76
CA LYS A 67 12.23 2.93 -16.42
C LYS A 67 11.28 3.83 -15.64
N TYR A 68 10.15 3.28 -15.21
CA TYR A 68 9.13 4.02 -14.46
C TYR A 68 9.55 4.28 -13.02
N LEU A 69 10.21 3.32 -12.37
CA LEU A 69 10.77 3.54 -11.03
C LEU A 69 11.80 4.67 -11.04
N ASP A 70 12.72 4.67 -12.01
CA ASP A 70 13.74 5.73 -12.15
C ASP A 70 13.08 7.10 -12.39
N ALA A 71 11.97 7.14 -13.16
CA ALA A 71 11.20 8.36 -13.40
C ALA A 71 10.53 8.87 -12.11
N TYR A 72 9.98 7.98 -11.27
CA TYR A 72 9.42 8.37 -9.97
C TYR A 72 10.49 8.83 -8.98
N CYS A 73 11.70 8.26 -9.01
CA CYS A 73 12.82 8.75 -8.22
C CYS A 73 13.20 10.20 -8.62
N ALA A 74 13.26 10.48 -9.92
CA ALA A 74 13.52 11.82 -10.41
C ALA A 74 12.40 12.80 -10.02
N LEU A 75 11.13 12.38 -10.14
CA LEU A 75 9.96 13.18 -9.79
C LEU A 75 9.90 13.50 -8.29
N ALA A 76 10.17 12.52 -7.44
CA ALA A 76 10.21 12.70 -5.98
C ALA A 76 11.19 13.80 -5.57
N LYS A 77 12.39 13.76 -6.17
CA LYS A 77 13.41 14.80 -5.99
C LYS A 77 12.98 16.15 -6.55
N GLU A 78 12.45 16.18 -7.77
CA GLU A 78 11.99 17.41 -8.42
C GLU A 78 10.92 18.13 -7.61
N CYS A 79 9.93 17.37 -7.12
CA CYS A 79 8.80 17.88 -6.37
C CYS A 79 9.06 18.01 -4.87
N ASN A 80 10.22 17.57 -4.37
CA ASN A 80 10.56 17.53 -2.94
C ASN A 80 9.48 16.81 -2.10
N ILE A 81 9.01 15.65 -2.57
CA ILE A 81 7.95 14.84 -1.94
C ILE A 81 8.38 13.37 -1.86
N CYS A 82 8.08 12.68 -0.75
CA CYS A 82 8.21 11.24 -0.71
C CYS A 82 7.12 10.57 -1.57
N VAL A 83 7.44 9.45 -2.21
CA VAL A 83 6.50 8.75 -3.10
C VAL A 83 6.49 7.25 -2.83
N VAL A 84 5.30 6.68 -2.67
CA VAL A 84 5.05 5.25 -2.84
C VAL A 84 4.26 5.10 -4.14
N PRO A 85 4.92 4.74 -5.27
CA PRO A 85 4.29 4.75 -6.58
C PRO A 85 3.34 3.57 -6.80
N GLY A 86 2.74 3.04 -5.72
CA GLY A 86 1.96 1.82 -5.77
C GLY A 86 2.85 0.59 -5.91
N SER A 87 2.47 -0.36 -6.77
CA SER A 87 3.33 -1.51 -7.03
C SER A 87 3.59 -1.73 -8.52
N PHE A 88 4.66 -2.47 -8.79
CA PHE A 88 5.08 -2.87 -10.11
C PHE A 88 5.04 -4.39 -10.25
N ALA A 89 4.59 -4.88 -11.39
CA ALA A 89 4.87 -6.23 -11.82
C ALA A 89 6.28 -6.24 -12.46
N GLU A 90 7.26 -6.72 -11.72
CA GLU A 90 8.67 -6.73 -12.14
C GLU A 90 9.02 -8.04 -12.80
N LEU A 91 9.47 -8.01 -14.04
CA LEU A 91 10.05 -9.17 -14.72
C LEU A 91 11.55 -9.25 -14.40
N HIS A 92 11.97 -10.38 -13.83
CA HIS A 92 13.36 -10.67 -13.52
C HIS A 92 14.02 -11.56 -14.61
N ASP A 93 15.37 -11.65 -14.60
CA ASP A 93 16.17 -12.35 -15.61
C ASP A 93 15.84 -13.85 -15.70
N ASP A 94 15.39 -14.47 -14.61
CA ASP A 94 14.93 -15.87 -14.57
C ASP A 94 13.51 -16.06 -15.11
N SER A 95 12.95 -15.04 -15.75
CA SER A 95 11.57 -14.98 -16.26
C SER A 95 10.49 -15.01 -15.20
N THR A 96 10.83 -14.83 -13.92
CA THR A 96 9.84 -14.66 -12.86
C THR A 96 9.27 -13.24 -12.85
N ILE A 97 7.99 -13.12 -12.53
CA ILE A 97 7.35 -11.84 -12.27
C ILE A 97 7.08 -11.76 -10.77
N VAL A 98 7.46 -10.66 -10.13
CA VAL A 98 7.14 -10.36 -8.74
C VAL A 98 6.32 -9.08 -8.65
N ASN A 99 5.49 -8.98 -7.63
CA ASN A 99 4.74 -7.76 -7.32
C ASN A 99 5.49 -7.01 -6.21
N ALA A 100 6.05 -5.84 -6.53
CA ALA A 100 6.90 -5.10 -5.61
C ALA A 100 6.49 -3.62 -5.49
N THR A 101 6.62 -3.09 -4.28
CA THR A 101 6.41 -1.67 -3.96
C THR A 101 7.68 -1.05 -3.40
N TYR A 102 7.79 0.28 -3.52
CA TYR A 102 8.97 1.06 -3.13
C TYR A 102 8.56 2.29 -2.33
N PHE A 103 9.39 2.64 -1.36
CA PHE A 103 9.34 3.97 -0.74
C PHE A 103 10.52 4.79 -1.25
N ILE A 104 10.22 5.88 -1.92
CA ILE A 104 11.18 6.83 -2.47
C ILE A 104 11.12 8.10 -1.61
N ASP A 105 12.26 8.56 -1.08
CA ASP A 105 12.31 9.79 -0.30
C ASP A 105 12.26 11.06 -1.19
N ASN A 106 12.13 12.20 -0.55
CA ASN A 106 12.08 13.51 -1.23
C ASN A 106 13.41 13.94 -1.88
N ASN A 107 14.48 13.15 -1.76
CA ASN A 107 15.73 13.30 -2.51
C ASN A 107 15.81 12.35 -3.72
N GLY A 108 14.78 11.52 -3.93
CA GLY A 108 14.72 10.50 -4.97
C GLY A 108 15.47 9.22 -4.62
N VAL A 109 15.80 9.00 -3.34
CA VAL A 109 16.48 7.79 -2.87
C VAL A 109 15.46 6.74 -2.44
N ILE A 110 15.67 5.50 -2.87
CA ILE A 110 14.85 4.37 -2.44
C ILE A 110 15.25 3.99 -1.02
N CYS A 111 14.36 4.25 -0.05
CA CYS A 111 14.55 3.91 1.36
C CYS A 111 14.17 2.45 1.66
N GLY A 112 13.21 1.90 0.93
CA GLY A 112 12.73 0.54 1.14
C GLY A 112 12.07 -0.05 -0.10
N ARG A 113 12.12 -1.39 -0.19
CA ARG A 113 11.45 -2.21 -1.20
C ARG A 113 10.78 -3.39 -0.51
N TYR A 114 9.57 -3.71 -0.93
CA TYR A 114 8.83 -4.87 -0.45
C TYR A 114 8.28 -5.67 -1.63
N GLU A 115 8.51 -6.98 -1.63
CA GLU A 115 7.87 -7.95 -2.54
C GLU A 115 6.69 -8.62 -1.83
N LYS A 116 5.53 -8.64 -2.49
CA LYS A 116 4.30 -9.25 -1.97
C LYS A 116 4.53 -10.70 -1.55
N LYS A 117 4.22 -11.00 -0.29
CA LYS A 117 4.33 -12.36 0.26
C LYS A 117 3.05 -13.15 0.07
N ASN A 118 1.93 -12.54 0.45
CA ASN A 118 0.63 -13.21 0.40
C ASN A 118 -0.05 -12.89 -0.93
N LEU A 119 0.21 -13.73 -1.93
CA LEU A 119 -0.40 -13.57 -3.24
C LEU A 119 -1.89 -13.90 -3.18
N TRP A 120 -2.70 -13.03 -3.77
CA TRP A 120 -4.10 -13.32 -4.06
C TRP A 120 -4.21 -14.53 -5.02
N HIS A 121 -5.23 -15.36 -4.86
CA HIS A 121 -5.32 -16.62 -5.62
C HIS A 121 -5.21 -16.45 -7.14
N PRO A 122 -5.84 -15.44 -7.78
CA PRO A 122 -5.70 -15.20 -9.22
C PRO A 122 -4.30 -14.77 -9.68
N GLU A 123 -3.46 -14.21 -8.79
CA GLU A 123 -2.08 -13.83 -9.14
C GLU A 123 -1.14 -15.04 -9.24
N ARG A 124 -1.38 -16.09 -8.46
CA ARG A 124 -0.46 -17.22 -8.26
C ARG A 124 0.02 -17.93 -9.52
N PRO A 125 -0.76 -18.04 -10.62
CA PRO A 125 -0.28 -18.63 -11.85
C PRO A 125 0.80 -17.80 -12.56
N TYR A 126 0.92 -16.52 -12.27
CA TYR A 126 1.72 -15.57 -13.02
C TYR A 126 2.80 -14.89 -12.19
N VAL A 127 2.52 -14.62 -10.92
CA VAL A 127 3.38 -13.88 -9.99
C VAL A 127 3.96 -14.83 -8.98
N LYS A 128 5.25 -14.68 -8.71
CA LYS A 128 5.95 -15.41 -7.65
C LYS A 128 5.94 -14.57 -6.37
N GLY A 129 5.51 -15.17 -5.27
CA GLY A 129 5.62 -14.55 -3.95
C GLY A 129 7.07 -14.45 -3.51
N SER A 130 7.36 -13.51 -2.61
CA SER A 130 8.69 -13.39 -2.04
C SER A 130 9.10 -14.69 -1.33
N LYS A 131 10.41 -14.92 -1.18
CA LYS A 131 10.92 -16.16 -0.56
C LYS A 131 10.45 -16.31 0.88
N ASN A 132 10.18 -17.54 1.31
CA ASN A 132 9.68 -17.86 2.65
C ASN A 132 10.62 -17.44 3.80
N ASP A 133 11.92 -17.29 3.52
CA ASP A 133 12.95 -16.90 4.47
C ASP A 133 13.15 -15.37 4.59
N THR A 134 12.50 -14.59 3.73
CA THR A 134 12.57 -13.12 3.82
C THR A 134 11.54 -12.60 4.80
N ARG A 135 11.95 -11.78 5.76
CA ARG A 135 11.04 -11.07 6.68
C ARG A 135 10.48 -9.82 6.01
N HIS A 136 9.30 -9.37 6.48
CA HIS A 136 8.90 -7.99 6.24
C HIS A 136 9.92 -7.07 6.91
N THR A 137 10.35 -6.02 6.23
CA THR A 137 11.39 -5.12 6.73
C THR A 137 10.83 -3.73 6.90
N ALA A 138 10.97 -3.19 8.11
CA ALA A 138 10.73 -1.78 8.38
C ALA A 138 12.03 -0.99 8.12
N PHE A 139 11.91 0.21 7.59
CA PHE A 139 13.04 1.05 7.19
C PHE A 139 12.83 2.50 7.61
N ASP A 140 13.95 3.23 7.75
CA ASP A 140 13.93 4.64 8.13
C ASP A 140 13.65 5.52 6.91
N THR A 141 12.81 6.54 7.11
CA THR A 141 12.40 7.52 6.10
C THR A 141 12.38 8.92 6.70
N PRO A 142 12.27 9.98 5.90
CA PRO A 142 12.03 11.33 6.41
C PRO A 142 10.76 11.46 7.27
N LEU A 143 9.82 10.53 7.16
CA LEU A 143 8.57 10.49 7.93
C LEU A 143 8.63 9.56 9.15
N GLY A 144 9.82 9.11 9.53
CA GLY A 144 10.04 8.11 10.58
C GLY A 144 10.15 6.70 10.03
N LYS A 145 10.05 5.70 10.90
CA LYS A 145 10.16 4.30 10.51
C LYS A 145 8.84 3.78 9.91
N VAL A 146 8.92 3.29 8.68
CA VAL A 146 7.80 2.86 7.85
C VAL A 146 7.91 1.38 7.52
N GLY A 147 6.77 0.71 7.41
CA GLY A 147 6.62 -0.59 6.79
C GLY A 147 5.73 -0.53 5.57
N MET A 148 5.90 -1.46 4.65
CA MET A 148 5.01 -1.63 3.48
C MET A 148 4.52 -3.06 3.39
N VAL A 149 3.27 -3.21 3.00
CA VAL A 149 2.63 -4.48 2.61
C VAL A 149 1.76 -4.22 1.38
N ILE A 150 1.34 -5.25 0.66
CA ILE A 150 0.57 -5.08 -0.59
C ILE A 150 -0.75 -5.83 -0.50
N CYS A 151 -1.87 -5.12 -0.64
CA CYS A 151 -3.21 -5.64 -0.91
C CYS A 151 -3.61 -6.81 0.01
N TRP A 152 -3.58 -8.06 -0.48
CA TRP A 152 -3.99 -9.26 0.26
C TRP A 152 -3.19 -9.50 1.55
N ASP A 153 -2.01 -8.92 1.68
CA ASP A 153 -1.26 -8.92 2.95
C ASP A 153 -2.07 -8.30 4.10
N LEU A 154 -3.03 -7.40 3.80
CA LEU A 154 -3.94 -6.80 4.79
C LEU A 154 -4.72 -7.85 5.57
N ALA A 155 -5.03 -9.01 4.97
CA ALA A 155 -5.74 -10.09 5.62
C ALA A 155 -4.92 -10.81 6.70
N PHE A 156 -3.60 -10.58 6.77
CA PHE A 156 -2.66 -11.28 7.64
C PHE A 156 -2.11 -10.33 8.72
N PRO A 157 -2.62 -10.39 9.97
CA PRO A 157 -2.12 -9.56 11.07
C PRO A 157 -0.63 -9.80 11.35
N GLU A 158 -0.11 -10.97 11.01
CA GLU A 158 1.29 -11.35 11.16
C GLU A 158 2.22 -10.42 10.36
N ALA A 159 1.82 -10.02 9.14
CA ALA A 159 2.59 -9.12 8.29
C ALA A 159 2.80 -7.76 8.97
N PHE A 160 1.76 -7.25 9.63
CA PHE A 160 1.82 -6.01 10.39
C PHE A 160 2.67 -6.17 11.64
N ARG A 161 2.47 -7.24 12.41
CA ARG A 161 3.19 -7.49 13.65
C ARG A 161 4.70 -7.59 13.43
N GLU A 162 5.13 -8.21 12.34
CA GLU A 162 6.53 -8.32 11.96
C GLU A 162 7.20 -6.95 11.72
N LEU A 163 6.46 -5.98 11.17
CA LEU A 163 6.92 -4.61 10.98
C LEU A 163 6.94 -3.79 12.27
N ILE A 164 5.93 -3.98 13.13
CA ILE A 164 5.80 -3.27 14.41
C ILE A 164 6.90 -3.68 15.38
N ILE A 165 7.27 -4.95 15.44
CA ILE A 165 8.40 -5.43 16.25
C ILE A 165 9.72 -4.72 15.88
N GLN A 166 9.87 -4.31 14.61
CA GLN A 166 11.02 -3.56 14.11
C GLN A 166 10.90 -2.05 14.33
N GLY A 167 9.80 -1.59 14.91
CA GLY A 167 9.56 -0.19 15.27
C GLY A 167 8.84 0.66 14.21
N ALA A 168 8.19 0.04 13.20
CA ALA A 168 7.37 0.79 12.26
C ALA A 168 6.26 1.57 12.99
N LYS A 169 6.08 2.82 12.59
CA LYS A 169 5.03 3.72 13.11
C LYS A 169 3.93 3.96 12.09
N MET A 170 4.22 3.76 10.82
CA MET A 170 3.29 3.87 9.71
C MET A 170 3.44 2.64 8.82
N ILE A 171 2.31 2.07 8.41
CA ILE A 171 2.27 0.96 7.45
C ILE A 171 1.46 1.41 6.24
N ILE A 172 2.08 1.33 5.05
CA ILE A 172 1.49 1.75 3.79
C ILE A 172 1.08 0.50 3.00
N VAL A 173 -0.15 0.52 2.47
CA VAL A 173 -0.80 -0.61 1.83
C VAL A 173 -1.36 -0.21 0.47
N PRO A 174 -0.55 -0.22 -0.60
CA PRO A 174 -1.08 -0.17 -1.96
C PRO A 174 -1.94 -1.41 -2.23
N ALA A 175 -3.13 -1.24 -2.80
CA ALA A 175 -4.07 -2.33 -3.01
C ALA A 175 -4.78 -2.24 -4.37
N TYR A 176 -5.20 -3.40 -4.87
CA TYR A 176 -6.09 -3.57 -5.99
C TYR A 176 -7.24 -4.49 -5.56
N TRP A 177 -8.27 -3.92 -4.95
CA TRP A 177 -9.34 -4.67 -4.30
C TRP A 177 -10.70 -4.30 -4.86
N LYS A 178 -11.45 -5.31 -5.27
CA LYS A 178 -12.78 -5.17 -5.85
C LYS A 178 -13.84 -5.82 -4.95
N TYR A 179 -15.07 -5.36 -5.03
CA TYR A 179 -16.21 -6.04 -4.40
C TYR A 179 -16.42 -7.47 -4.96
N THR A 180 -16.09 -7.66 -6.24
CA THR A 180 -16.20 -8.97 -6.92
C THR A 180 -15.21 -10.02 -6.42
N ASP A 181 -14.20 -9.62 -5.65
CA ASP A 181 -13.23 -10.55 -5.05
C ASP A 181 -13.87 -11.48 -4.01
N ALA A 182 -15.04 -11.10 -3.46
CA ALA A 182 -15.89 -11.94 -2.62
C ALA A 182 -16.41 -13.21 -3.29
N SER A 183 -16.18 -13.40 -4.59
CA SER A 183 -16.81 -14.42 -5.41
C SER A 183 -18.33 -14.29 -5.53
N GLU A 184 -18.95 -15.06 -6.43
CA GLU A 184 -20.44 -15.07 -6.56
C GLU A 184 -21.14 -15.46 -5.26
N ILE A 185 -20.55 -16.35 -4.46
CA ILE A 185 -21.15 -16.80 -3.20
C ILE A 185 -21.12 -15.68 -2.17
N GLY A 186 -19.98 -15.00 -2.03
CA GLY A 186 -19.86 -13.86 -1.13
C GLY A 186 -20.78 -12.71 -1.54
N MET A 187 -20.78 -12.36 -2.82
CA MET A 187 -21.66 -11.33 -3.38
C MET A 187 -23.15 -11.61 -3.16
N LYS A 188 -23.58 -12.88 -3.23
CA LYS A 188 -24.97 -13.28 -2.89
C LYS A 188 -25.29 -13.13 -1.40
N ARG A 189 -24.31 -13.29 -0.53
CA ARG A 189 -24.49 -13.11 0.93
C ARG A 189 -24.54 -11.64 1.31
N ASN A 190 -23.56 -10.88 0.81
CA ASN A 190 -23.44 -9.44 1.03
C ASN A 190 -22.67 -8.80 -0.14
N PRO A 191 -23.34 -8.04 -1.03
CA PRO A 191 -22.65 -7.35 -2.14
C PRO A 191 -21.58 -6.35 -1.70
N LYS A 192 -21.58 -5.95 -0.43
CA LYS A 192 -20.62 -5.02 0.17
C LYS A 192 -19.62 -5.74 1.13
N SER A 193 -19.51 -7.08 1.08
CA SER A 193 -18.69 -7.84 2.03
C SER A 193 -17.23 -7.38 2.06
N GLU A 194 -16.64 -7.11 0.90
CA GLU A 194 -15.25 -6.64 0.82
C GLU A 194 -15.09 -5.25 1.46
N GLY A 195 -16.06 -4.35 1.29
CA GLY A 195 -16.06 -3.05 1.97
C GLY A 195 -16.13 -3.19 3.50
N VAL A 196 -16.97 -4.10 4.00
CA VAL A 196 -17.03 -4.41 5.45
C VAL A 196 -15.70 -4.94 5.95
N PHE A 197 -15.06 -5.83 5.19
CA PHE A 197 -13.74 -6.34 5.55
C PHE A 197 -12.67 -5.24 5.54
N LEU A 198 -12.60 -4.43 4.48
CA LEU A 198 -11.61 -3.36 4.35
C LEU A 198 -11.71 -2.34 5.49
N ASP A 199 -12.92 -1.86 5.79
CA ASP A 199 -13.17 -0.92 6.88
C ASP A 199 -12.75 -1.49 8.23
N ALA A 200 -13.15 -2.74 8.52
CA ALA A 200 -12.80 -3.42 9.77
C ALA A 200 -11.29 -3.68 9.86
N ALA A 201 -10.67 -4.22 8.79
CA ALA A 201 -9.28 -4.62 8.79
C ALA A 201 -8.35 -3.40 8.94
N VAL A 202 -8.52 -2.33 8.16
CA VAL A 202 -7.64 -1.15 8.21
C VAL A 202 -7.67 -0.52 9.61
N VAL A 203 -8.85 -0.36 10.20
CA VAL A 203 -8.99 0.17 11.56
C VAL A 203 -8.39 -0.77 12.59
N SER A 204 -8.68 -2.08 12.49
CA SER A 204 -8.12 -3.08 13.42
C SER A 204 -6.60 -3.10 13.38
N ARG A 205 -5.99 -3.06 12.18
CA ARG A 205 -4.53 -3.01 12.03
C ARG A 205 -3.91 -1.79 12.69
N ALA A 206 -4.58 -0.62 12.62
CA ALA A 206 -4.13 0.59 13.30
C ALA A 206 -4.18 0.43 14.83
N PHE A 207 -5.30 -0.06 15.37
CA PHE A 207 -5.51 -0.21 16.82
C PHE A 207 -4.60 -1.28 17.43
N GLU A 208 -4.61 -2.49 16.89
CA GLU A 208 -3.87 -3.64 17.46
C GLU A 208 -2.35 -3.50 17.36
N ASN A 209 -1.87 -2.51 16.60
CA ASN A 209 -0.45 -2.25 16.38
C ASN A 209 0.00 -0.85 16.84
N THR A 210 -0.90 -0.02 17.35
CA THR A 210 -0.63 1.39 17.72
C THR A 210 0.16 2.14 16.64
N CYS A 211 -0.28 2.01 15.39
CA CYS A 211 0.38 2.60 14.22
C CYS A 211 -0.62 3.32 13.29
N ALA A 212 -0.11 4.19 12.43
CA ALA A 212 -0.89 4.71 11.30
C ALA A 212 -0.96 3.66 10.18
N VAL A 213 -2.13 3.48 9.58
CA VAL A 213 -2.32 2.65 8.38
C VAL A 213 -2.81 3.50 7.23
N VAL A 214 -2.05 3.54 6.15
CA VAL A 214 -2.37 4.26 4.91
C VAL A 214 -2.73 3.23 3.85
N PHE A 215 -4.02 3.02 3.63
CA PHE A 215 -4.55 2.09 2.64
C PHE A 215 -4.94 2.85 1.37
N CYS A 216 -4.32 2.54 0.24
CA CYS A 216 -4.56 3.18 -1.04
C CYS A 216 -4.99 2.14 -2.06
N ASN A 217 -6.28 2.15 -2.42
CA ASN A 217 -6.90 1.21 -3.33
C ASN A 217 -7.12 1.82 -4.72
N VAL A 218 -7.32 0.97 -5.71
CA VAL A 218 -7.65 1.39 -7.08
C VAL A 218 -9.02 2.05 -7.17
N ALA A 219 -9.12 3.02 -8.07
CA ALA A 219 -10.38 3.54 -8.62
C ALA A 219 -10.86 2.67 -9.78
N GLY A 220 -12.07 2.91 -10.23
CA GLY A 220 -12.62 2.34 -11.46
C GLY A 220 -14.14 2.29 -11.48
N PRO A 221 -14.73 1.87 -12.59
CA PRO A 221 -16.20 1.83 -12.73
C PRO A 221 -16.85 0.89 -11.69
N GLU A 222 -17.82 1.41 -10.93
CA GLU A 222 -18.55 0.61 -9.93
C GLU A 222 -19.19 -0.64 -10.55
N LYS A 223 -19.72 -0.53 -11.77
CA LYS A 223 -20.30 -1.65 -12.54
C LYS A 223 -19.33 -2.81 -12.80
N GLU A 224 -18.02 -2.55 -12.74
CA GLU A 224 -16.95 -3.54 -12.90
C GLU A 224 -16.45 -4.06 -11.54
N GLY A 225 -17.12 -3.65 -10.46
CA GLY A 225 -16.87 -4.11 -9.11
C GLY A 225 -15.76 -3.39 -8.37
N PHE A 226 -15.20 -2.29 -8.88
CA PHE A 226 -14.19 -1.52 -8.16
C PHE A 226 -14.75 -1.02 -6.83
N ALA A 227 -13.99 -1.23 -5.76
CA ALA A 227 -14.44 -0.87 -4.42
C ALA A 227 -14.07 0.57 -4.04
N GLY A 228 -12.91 1.05 -4.50
CA GLY A 228 -12.33 2.29 -3.99
C GLY A 228 -12.01 2.17 -2.51
N LEU A 229 -12.60 3.02 -1.65
CA LEU A 229 -12.49 2.96 -0.19
C LEU A 229 -11.06 3.19 0.33
N SER A 230 -10.18 3.86 -0.46
CA SER A 230 -8.88 4.28 0.03
C SER A 230 -9.05 5.10 1.31
N GLN A 231 -8.25 4.81 2.35
CA GLN A 231 -8.47 5.39 3.67
C GLN A 231 -7.20 5.45 4.51
N VAL A 232 -7.23 6.32 5.53
CA VAL A 232 -6.19 6.40 6.55
C VAL A 232 -6.82 6.17 7.93
N ALA A 233 -6.22 5.29 8.72
CA ALA A 233 -6.67 5.01 10.07
C ALA A 233 -5.56 5.20 11.11
N LEU A 234 -5.96 5.66 12.28
CA LEU A 234 -5.12 5.84 13.46
C LEU A 234 -5.71 5.08 14.66
N PRO A 235 -4.87 4.66 15.63
CA PRO A 235 -5.39 4.14 16.89
C PRO A 235 -6.21 5.23 17.60
N PHE A 236 -7.08 4.85 18.54
CA PHE A 236 -8.05 5.70 19.24
C PHE A 236 -9.15 6.30 18.36
N VAL A 237 -8.77 6.82 17.18
CA VAL A 237 -9.66 7.62 16.33
C VAL A 237 -10.38 6.76 15.29
N GLY A 238 -9.73 5.68 14.81
CA GLY A 238 -10.22 4.87 13.69
C GLY A 238 -9.90 5.52 12.35
N CYS A 239 -10.81 5.41 11.39
CA CYS A 239 -10.68 6.03 10.07
C CYS A 239 -10.80 7.55 10.19
N ILE A 240 -9.74 8.28 9.81
CA ILE A 240 -9.70 9.74 9.84
C ILE A 240 -10.05 10.38 8.50
N GLU A 241 -9.88 9.64 7.41
CA GLU A 241 -10.27 10.07 6.06
C GLU A 241 -10.49 8.83 5.18
N ARG A 242 -11.52 8.86 4.31
CA ARG A 242 -11.88 7.77 3.41
C ARG A 242 -12.51 8.27 2.12
N PHE A 243 -12.29 7.57 1.02
CA PHE A 243 -13.13 7.68 -0.18
C PHE A 243 -14.41 6.89 0.02
N GLU A 244 -15.55 7.49 -0.34
CA GLU A 244 -16.88 6.87 -0.17
C GLU A 244 -17.34 6.08 -1.40
N ASN A 245 -16.59 6.19 -2.50
CA ASN A 245 -16.91 5.58 -3.80
C ASN A 245 -15.65 5.09 -4.50
N SER A 246 -15.79 4.55 -5.68
CA SER A 246 -14.69 4.04 -6.51
C SER A 246 -14.19 5.05 -7.57
N GLU A 247 -14.59 6.31 -7.48
CA GLU A 247 -14.14 7.34 -8.42
C GLU A 247 -12.66 7.66 -8.25
N GLU A 248 -12.01 8.01 -9.35
CA GLU A 248 -10.62 8.48 -9.32
C GLU A 248 -10.53 9.85 -8.63
N GLY A 249 -9.50 10.02 -7.80
CA GLY A 249 -9.27 11.28 -7.12
C GLY A 249 -8.12 11.22 -6.13
N MET A 250 -7.90 12.34 -5.45
CA MET A 250 -6.88 12.49 -4.44
C MET A 250 -7.46 13.17 -3.20
N LYS A 251 -7.07 12.68 -2.03
CA LYS A 251 -7.33 13.35 -0.74
C LYS A 251 -6.03 13.64 -0.02
N ILE A 252 -5.94 14.83 0.56
CA ILE A 252 -4.82 15.22 1.43
C ILE A 252 -5.25 15.05 2.88
N VAL A 253 -4.50 14.24 3.61
CA VAL A 253 -4.83 13.84 4.99
C VAL A 253 -3.76 14.34 5.94
N ASP A 254 -4.16 15.06 6.98
CA ASP A 254 -3.28 15.44 8.08
C ASP A 254 -3.23 14.31 9.11
N VAL A 255 -2.06 13.69 9.26
CA VAL A 255 -1.83 12.54 10.14
C VAL A 255 -1.05 13.00 11.37
N ASP A 256 -1.73 13.07 12.51
CA ASP A 256 -1.09 13.41 13.79
C ASP A 256 -0.40 12.20 14.41
N MET A 257 0.90 12.15 14.30
CA MET A 257 1.72 11.04 14.82
C MET A 257 1.80 11.03 16.36
N ASN A 258 1.36 12.06 17.07
CA ASN A 258 1.30 12.05 18.54
C ASN A 258 0.25 11.06 19.05
N ILE A 259 -0.84 10.87 18.31
CA ILE A 259 -1.91 9.91 18.64
C ILE A 259 -1.35 8.49 18.81
N LEU A 260 -0.30 8.12 18.05
CA LEU A 260 0.32 6.80 18.14
C LEU A 260 1.02 6.59 19.49
N GLU A 261 1.69 7.63 19.99
CA GLU A 261 2.39 7.55 21.28
C GLU A 261 1.40 7.63 22.45
N GLU A 262 0.36 8.42 22.32
CA GLU A 262 -0.74 8.45 23.28
C GLU A 262 -1.42 7.09 23.39
N ALA A 263 -1.70 6.44 22.24
CA ALA A 263 -2.28 5.11 22.19
C ALA A 263 -1.32 4.05 22.77
N GLU A 264 -0.04 4.13 22.43
CA GLU A 264 0.95 3.22 23.01
C GLU A 264 1.10 3.41 24.52
N GLY A 265 1.07 4.67 24.99
CA GLY A 265 1.09 4.97 26.42
C GLY A 265 -0.09 4.37 27.19
N ALA A 266 -1.25 4.24 26.53
CA ALA A 266 -2.46 3.65 27.13
C ALA A 266 -2.52 2.12 26.97
N TYR A 267 -2.24 1.60 25.78
CA TYR A 267 -2.41 0.18 25.43
C TYR A 267 -1.17 -0.66 25.64
N LYS A 268 0.03 -0.07 25.59
CA LYS A 268 1.35 -0.70 25.80
C LYS A 268 1.62 -1.93 24.91
N ILE A 269 1.03 -1.95 23.72
CA ILE A 269 1.12 -3.10 22.81
C ILE A 269 2.55 -3.34 22.35
N ARG A 270 3.29 -2.27 21.99
CA ARG A 270 4.69 -2.40 21.56
C ARG A 270 5.61 -2.73 22.74
N GLU A 271 5.28 -2.23 23.94
CA GLU A 271 5.96 -2.59 25.19
C GLU A 271 5.81 -4.10 25.48
N ASP A 272 4.58 -4.63 25.42
CA ASP A 272 4.27 -6.05 25.65
C ASP A 272 4.99 -6.95 24.63
N ILE A 273 4.94 -6.61 23.32
CA ILE A 273 5.60 -7.39 22.27
C ILE A 273 7.11 -7.44 22.45
N ALA A 274 7.72 -6.40 23.02
CA ALA A 274 9.16 -6.30 23.21
C ALA A 274 9.66 -7.10 24.45
N THR A 275 8.77 -7.59 25.30
CA THR A 275 9.14 -8.34 26.49
C THR A 275 9.75 -9.70 26.14
N SER A 276 10.62 -10.21 27.02
CA SER A 276 11.30 -11.51 26.81
C SER A 276 10.37 -12.71 26.97
N ASP A 277 9.25 -12.53 27.64
CA ASP A 277 8.23 -13.54 27.94
C ASP A 277 7.03 -13.47 26.99
N TRP A 278 7.11 -12.65 25.91
CA TRP A 278 6.11 -12.61 24.86
C TRP A 278 5.89 -14.02 24.28
N HIS A 279 4.70 -14.55 24.50
CA HIS A 279 4.41 -15.98 24.27
C HIS A 279 3.93 -16.32 22.86
N TYR A 280 3.60 -15.31 22.04
CA TYR A 280 3.28 -15.56 20.63
C TYR A 280 4.58 -15.64 19.82
N GLY A 281 4.93 -16.86 19.38
CA GLY A 281 6.14 -17.12 18.62
C GLY A 281 6.05 -16.60 17.19
N TYR A 282 6.37 -15.34 17.01
CA TYR A 282 6.89 -14.90 15.72
C TYR A 282 8.36 -15.29 15.71
N ASN A 283 8.77 -16.18 14.81
CA ASN A 283 10.18 -16.60 14.71
C ASN A 283 11.07 -15.35 14.67
N ARG A 284 11.76 -15.10 15.77
CA ARG A 284 12.68 -13.99 15.95
C ARG A 284 13.96 -14.24 15.17
#